data_66fb694dea1a20ced2206ce18d085690
#
_entry.id   66fb694dea1a20ced2206ce18d085690
#
_cell.length_a   1.000
_cell.length_b   1.000
_cell.length_c   1.000
_cell.angle_alpha   90.00
_cell.angle_beta   90.00
_cell.angle_gamma   90.00
#
_symmetry.space_group_name_H-M   'P 1'
#
loop_
_entity.id
_entity.type
_entity.pdbx_description
1 polymer ?
#
loop_
_entity_poly.entity_id
_entity_poly.type
_entity_poly.pdbx_seq_one_letter_code
_entity_poly.pdbx_strand_id
1 'polypeptide(L)'
;MFVKIREENITMLTFLIVCPAVFLAGLIDAIGGGGGLISLPIYLLAGLPPHRAIATNKLSSSMGTAAATVRFAKMGHINFNIALSCSVTAILGSFLGASLSVYTNERIIQIFILVLLPILFVYLLFTKKDFDSFVLEISKSTYIASILSAFVIGIYDGFYGPGTGTF
;
A
#
# COMPACT_ATOMS: atom_id res chain seq x y z
N MET A 1 30.26 -3.82 14.39
CA MET A 1 30.05 -4.69 15.55
C MET A 1 28.72 -4.44 16.25
N PHE A 2 28.26 -3.20 16.40
CA PHE A 2 26.95 -2.88 17.01
C PHE A 2 25.71 -3.28 16.19
N VAL A 3 25.81 -3.46 14.87
CA VAL A 3 24.70 -3.91 14.01
C VAL A 3 24.37 -5.38 14.23
N LYS A 4 25.37 -6.22 14.51
CA LYS A 4 25.19 -7.66 14.70
C LYS A 4 24.48 -8.03 16.01
N ILE A 5 24.65 -7.22 17.06
CA ILE A 5 24.01 -7.45 18.38
C ILE A 5 22.52 -7.08 18.35
N ARG A 6 22.09 -6.22 17.42
CA ARG A 6 20.68 -5.85 17.26
C ARG A 6 19.89 -6.89 16.47
N GLU A 7 20.53 -7.66 15.61
CA GLU A 7 19.86 -8.72 14.83
C GLU A 7 19.57 -9.96 15.67
N GLU A 8 20.39 -10.29 16.66
CA GLU A 8 20.17 -11.47 17.51
C GLU A 8 19.13 -11.26 18.60
N ASN A 9 18.83 -10.01 18.98
CA ASN A 9 17.80 -9.66 19.97
C ASN A 9 16.44 -9.29 19.37
N ILE A 10 16.22 -9.44 18.09
CA ILE A 10 14.87 -9.53 17.50
C ILE A 10 14.33 -10.91 17.82
N THR A 11 14.23 -11.15 19.09
CA THR A 11 13.90 -12.37 19.77
C THR A 11 12.43 -12.76 19.50
N MET A 12 12.09 -13.98 19.79
CA MET A 12 10.74 -14.54 19.77
C MET A 12 9.64 -13.57 20.23
N LEU A 13 9.95 -12.65 21.14
CA LEU A 13 9.00 -11.65 21.64
C LEU A 13 8.58 -10.64 20.55
N THR A 14 9.51 -10.20 19.71
CA THR A 14 9.19 -9.31 18.57
C THR A 14 8.32 -10.06 17.56
N PHE A 15 8.62 -11.31 17.27
CA PHE A 15 7.77 -12.14 16.40
C PHE A 15 6.38 -12.34 17.01
N LEU A 16 6.27 -12.61 18.29
CA LEU A 16 4.99 -12.81 18.99
C LEU A 16 4.11 -11.56 18.98
N ILE A 17 4.68 -10.37 18.89
CA ILE A 17 3.92 -9.11 18.83
C ILE A 17 3.68 -8.70 17.38
N VAL A 18 4.70 -8.75 16.54
CA VAL A 18 4.63 -8.26 15.15
C VAL A 18 3.73 -9.14 14.29
N CYS A 19 3.83 -10.47 14.39
CA CYS A 19 3.04 -11.36 13.55
C CYS A 19 1.53 -11.22 13.75
N PRO A 20 0.97 -11.22 14.98
CA PRO A 20 -0.45 -10.99 15.18
C PRO A 20 -0.89 -9.59 14.74
N ALA A 21 -0.07 -8.57 14.99
CA ALA A 21 -0.39 -7.20 14.65
C ALA A 21 -0.42 -6.99 13.13
N VAL A 22 0.54 -7.57 12.39
CA VAL A 22 0.56 -7.54 10.92
C VAL A 22 -0.56 -8.39 10.32
N PHE A 23 -0.90 -9.51 10.95
CA PHE A 23 -2.06 -10.32 10.55
C PHE A 23 -3.37 -9.51 10.67
N LEU A 24 -3.59 -8.82 11.79
CA LEU A 24 -4.74 -7.93 11.97
C LEU A 24 -4.74 -6.77 10.96
N ALA A 25 -3.56 -6.18 10.69
CA ALA A 25 -3.42 -5.16 9.65
C ALA A 25 -3.85 -5.69 8.27
N GLY A 26 -3.42 -6.91 7.92
CA GLY A 26 -3.82 -7.56 6.67
C GLY A 26 -5.32 -7.88 6.60
N LEU A 27 -5.92 -8.25 7.73
CA LEU A 27 -7.36 -8.50 7.81
C LEU A 27 -8.17 -7.22 7.61
N ILE A 28 -7.74 -6.12 8.23
CA ILE A 28 -8.34 -4.79 8.04
C ILE A 28 -8.15 -4.31 6.59
N ASP A 29 -6.98 -4.55 6.02
CA ASP A 29 -6.69 -4.24 4.60
C ASP A 29 -7.64 -4.96 3.64
N ALA A 30 -7.92 -6.22 3.93
CA ALA A 30 -8.84 -7.03 3.13
C ALA A 30 -10.31 -6.56 3.20
N ILE A 31 -10.71 -5.90 4.28
CA ILE A 31 -12.09 -5.42 4.49
C ILE A 31 -12.28 -4.01 3.91
N GLY A 32 -11.39 -3.10 4.22
CA GLY A 32 -11.56 -1.67 3.93
C GLY A 32 -10.39 -1.00 3.24
N GLY A 33 -9.30 -1.72 3.00
CA GLY A 33 -8.03 -1.13 2.59
C GLY A 33 -7.31 -0.44 3.77
N GLY A 34 -6.11 0.06 3.54
CA GLY A 34 -5.38 0.84 4.55
C GLY A 34 -4.58 0.03 5.57
N GLY A 35 -4.43 -1.30 5.40
CA GLY A 35 -3.62 -2.13 6.29
C GLY A 35 -2.18 -1.65 6.44
N GLY A 36 -1.63 -1.01 5.41
CA GLY A 36 -0.32 -0.35 5.47
C GLY A 36 -0.21 0.76 6.51
N LEU A 37 -1.32 1.42 6.85
CA LEU A 37 -1.35 2.45 7.90
C LEU A 37 -1.12 1.86 9.30
N ILE A 38 -1.43 0.59 9.48
CA ILE A 38 -1.24 -0.14 10.74
C ILE A 38 0.10 -0.88 10.72
N SER A 39 0.42 -1.58 9.63
CA SER A 39 1.63 -2.40 9.54
C SER A 39 2.92 -1.58 9.52
N LEU A 40 2.95 -0.39 8.88
CA LEU A 40 4.15 0.45 8.86
C LEU A 40 4.62 0.91 10.24
N PRO A 41 3.77 1.50 11.10
CA PRO A 41 4.16 1.81 12.47
C PRO A 41 4.69 0.60 13.23
N ILE A 42 4.07 -0.57 13.04
CA ILE A 42 4.49 -1.81 13.70
C ILE A 42 5.91 -2.20 13.25
N TYR A 43 6.21 -2.14 11.95
CA TYR A 43 7.55 -2.41 11.45
C TYR A 43 8.59 -1.41 11.96
N LEU A 44 8.24 -0.12 12.02
CA LEU A 44 9.12 0.92 12.57
C LEU A 44 9.37 0.72 14.07
N LEU A 45 8.33 0.39 14.85
CA LEU A 45 8.46 0.07 16.28
C LEU A 45 9.28 -1.20 16.50
N ALA A 46 9.21 -2.16 15.58
CA ALA A 46 10.06 -3.35 15.57
C ALA A 46 11.53 -3.04 15.22
N GLY A 47 11.85 -1.78 14.89
CA GLY A 47 13.22 -1.31 14.62
C GLY A 47 13.66 -1.46 13.16
N LEU A 48 12.76 -1.70 12.23
CA LEU A 48 13.11 -1.71 10.81
C LEU A 48 13.39 -0.29 10.32
N PRO A 49 14.45 -0.09 9.53
CA PRO A 49 14.67 1.19 8.84
C PRO A 49 13.48 1.52 7.91
N PRO A 50 13.14 2.80 7.70
CA PRO A 50 11.94 3.22 6.96
C PRO A 50 11.82 2.60 5.57
N HIS A 51 12.90 2.57 4.80
CA HIS A 51 12.89 1.95 3.46
C HIS A 51 12.58 0.45 3.52
N ARG A 52 13.14 -0.27 4.51
CA ARG A 52 12.86 -1.70 4.70
C ARG A 52 11.42 -1.94 5.17
N ALA A 53 10.91 -1.09 6.05
CA ALA A 53 9.52 -1.17 6.51
C ALA A 53 8.54 -1.00 5.33
N ILE A 54 8.76 0.01 4.48
CA ILE A 54 7.97 0.22 3.26
C ILE A 54 8.07 -0.97 2.31
N ALA A 55 9.28 -1.46 2.04
CA ALA A 55 9.50 -2.59 1.14
C ALA A 55 8.80 -3.87 1.64
N THR A 56 8.91 -4.16 2.95
CA THR A 56 8.25 -5.32 3.57
C THR A 56 6.73 -5.20 3.48
N ASN A 57 6.19 -4.02 3.77
CA ASN A 57 4.76 -3.76 3.63
C ASN A 57 4.28 -3.95 2.19
N LYS A 58 5.02 -3.44 1.21
CA LYS A 58 4.68 -3.60 -0.22
C LYS A 58 4.71 -5.06 -0.67
N LEU A 59 5.70 -5.82 -0.24
CA LEU A 59 5.79 -7.25 -0.56
C LEU A 59 4.58 -8.00 0.00
N SER A 60 4.22 -7.77 1.26
CA SER A 60 3.05 -8.38 1.90
C SER A 60 1.75 -7.98 1.18
N SER A 61 1.56 -6.69 0.91
CA SER A 61 0.38 -6.16 0.22
C SER A 61 0.26 -6.70 -1.21
N SER A 62 1.37 -6.82 -1.94
CA SER A 62 1.35 -7.34 -3.32
C SER A 62 0.86 -8.78 -3.40
N MET A 63 1.20 -9.62 -2.43
CA MET A 63 0.70 -11.00 -2.34
C MET A 63 -0.82 -11.03 -2.09
N GLY A 64 -1.31 -10.18 -1.19
CA GLY A 64 -2.75 -10.05 -0.92
C GLY A 64 -3.53 -9.55 -2.14
N THR A 65 -3.01 -8.51 -2.80
CA THR A 65 -3.60 -7.93 -4.01
C THR A 65 -3.62 -8.94 -5.17
N ALA A 66 -2.55 -9.72 -5.35
CA ALA A 66 -2.52 -10.77 -6.36
C ALA A 66 -3.61 -11.83 -6.13
N ALA A 67 -3.77 -12.29 -4.90
CA ALA A 67 -4.80 -13.25 -4.54
C ALA A 67 -6.22 -12.68 -4.76
N ALA A 68 -6.46 -11.43 -4.38
CA ALA A 68 -7.72 -10.73 -4.60
C ALA A 68 -8.02 -10.57 -6.10
N THR A 69 -7.03 -10.15 -6.89
CA THR A 69 -7.17 -9.98 -8.35
C THR A 69 -7.57 -11.27 -9.03
N VAL A 70 -6.92 -12.39 -8.69
CA VAL A 70 -7.29 -13.73 -9.24
C VAL A 70 -8.72 -14.08 -8.89
N ARG A 71 -9.16 -13.79 -7.66
CA ARG A 71 -10.53 -14.07 -7.23
C ARG A 71 -11.55 -13.23 -7.98
N PHE A 72 -11.35 -11.92 -8.09
CA PHE A 72 -12.23 -11.01 -8.83
C PHE A 72 -12.25 -11.32 -10.34
N ALA A 73 -11.13 -11.72 -10.92
CA ALA A 73 -11.06 -12.17 -12.31
C ALA A 73 -11.93 -13.42 -12.54
N LYS A 74 -11.86 -14.40 -11.64
CA LYS A 74 -12.70 -15.62 -11.72
C LYS A 74 -14.19 -15.33 -11.54
N MET A 75 -14.55 -14.30 -10.80
CA MET A 75 -15.94 -13.87 -10.59
C MET A 75 -16.48 -13.04 -11.76
N GLY A 76 -15.68 -12.72 -12.77
CA GLY A 76 -16.08 -11.93 -13.94
C GLY A 76 -16.27 -10.43 -13.67
N HIS A 77 -15.77 -9.92 -12.54
CA HIS A 77 -15.93 -8.51 -12.14
C HIS A 77 -14.83 -7.60 -12.71
N ILE A 78 -13.95 -8.11 -13.57
CA ILE A 78 -12.83 -7.33 -14.14
C ILE A 78 -13.05 -7.11 -15.64
N ASN A 79 -13.05 -5.84 -16.04
CA ASN A 79 -12.91 -5.48 -17.44
C ASN A 79 -11.42 -5.53 -17.81
N PHE A 80 -10.98 -6.61 -18.48
CA PHE A 80 -9.58 -6.88 -18.76
C PHE A 80 -8.90 -5.79 -19.58
N ASN A 81 -9.61 -5.11 -20.50
CA ASN A 81 -9.01 -4.05 -21.33
C ASN A 81 -8.61 -2.84 -20.48
N ILE A 82 -9.51 -2.41 -19.58
CA ILE A 82 -9.24 -1.29 -18.67
C ILE A 82 -8.18 -1.70 -17.64
N ALA A 83 -8.37 -2.86 -17.03
CA ALA A 83 -7.47 -3.38 -16.02
C ALA A 83 -6.03 -3.49 -16.53
N LEU A 84 -5.83 -4.02 -17.74
CA LEU A 84 -4.49 -4.14 -18.34
C LEU A 84 -3.85 -2.77 -18.59
N SER A 85 -4.61 -1.84 -19.19
CA SER A 85 -4.11 -0.49 -19.47
C SER A 85 -3.76 0.27 -18.19
N CYS A 86 -4.61 0.22 -17.17
CA CYS A 86 -4.35 0.82 -15.87
C CYS A 86 -3.18 0.15 -15.15
N SER A 87 -3.04 -1.17 -15.26
CA SER A 87 -1.92 -1.89 -14.65
C SER A 87 -0.58 -1.48 -15.23
N VAL A 88 -0.48 -1.37 -16.56
CA VAL A 88 0.77 -0.94 -17.22
C VAL A 88 1.15 0.47 -16.79
N THR A 89 0.20 1.40 -16.79
CA THR A 89 0.46 2.79 -16.36
C THR A 89 0.76 2.90 -14.88
N ALA A 90 0.10 2.13 -14.02
CA ALA A 90 0.39 2.06 -12.60
C ALA A 90 1.79 1.50 -12.33
N ILE A 91 2.25 0.48 -13.06
CA ILE A 91 3.61 -0.06 -12.96
C ILE A 91 4.64 1.01 -13.31
N LEU A 92 4.44 1.75 -14.41
CA LEU A 92 5.34 2.85 -14.79
C LEU A 92 5.37 3.95 -13.73
N GLY A 93 4.21 4.34 -13.21
CA GLY A 93 4.11 5.31 -12.12
C GLY A 93 4.81 4.80 -10.85
N SER A 94 4.57 3.55 -10.46
CA SER A 94 5.16 2.94 -9.27
C SER A 94 6.70 2.81 -9.39
N PHE A 95 7.21 2.51 -10.56
CA PHE A 95 8.65 2.50 -10.81
C PHE A 95 9.29 3.87 -10.58
N LEU A 96 8.65 4.93 -11.08
CA LEU A 96 9.12 6.31 -10.85
C LEU A 96 9.05 6.67 -9.36
N GLY A 97 7.94 6.36 -8.70
CA GLY A 97 7.77 6.61 -7.26
C GLY A 97 8.78 5.86 -6.41
N ALA A 98 9.01 4.58 -6.68
CA ALA A 98 10.00 3.77 -5.98
C ALA A 98 11.43 4.29 -6.19
N SER A 99 11.77 4.70 -7.42
CA SER A 99 13.07 5.29 -7.72
C SER A 99 13.28 6.58 -6.90
N LEU A 100 12.29 7.47 -6.85
CA LEU A 100 12.34 8.67 -6.02
C LEU A 100 12.52 8.35 -4.54
N SER A 101 11.82 7.30 -4.04
CA SER A 101 11.94 6.87 -2.64
C SER A 101 13.35 6.42 -2.30
N VAL A 102 14.03 5.69 -3.17
CA VAL A 102 15.41 5.20 -2.95
C VAL A 102 16.41 6.35 -2.85
N TYR A 103 16.24 7.41 -3.64
CA TYR A 103 17.12 8.59 -3.59
C TYR A 103 16.76 9.56 -2.46
N THR A 104 15.64 9.36 -1.78
CA THR A 104 15.18 10.23 -0.69
C THR A 104 15.86 9.85 0.63
N ASN A 105 16.30 10.86 1.40
CA ASN A 105 16.91 10.63 2.69
C ASN A 105 15.93 9.99 3.67
N GLU A 106 16.40 9.01 4.47
CA GLU A 106 15.59 8.29 5.46
C GLU A 106 14.85 9.22 6.43
N ARG A 107 15.48 10.34 6.84
CA ARG A 107 14.84 11.32 7.71
C ARG A 107 13.61 11.98 7.07
N ILE A 108 13.69 12.28 5.77
CA ILE A 108 12.56 12.87 5.03
C ILE A 108 11.42 11.86 4.96
N ILE A 109 11.73 10.59 4.69
CA ILE A 109 10.73 9.52 4.65
C ILE A 109 10.10 9.32 6.02
N GLN A 110 10.88 9.35 7.10
CA GLN A 110 10.34 9.27 8.47
C GLN A 110 9.35 10.39 8.78
N ILE A 111 9.70 11.63 8.45
CA ILE A 111 8.81 12.78 8.65
C ILE A 111 7.55 12.63 7.81
N PHE A 112 7.71 12.21 6.55
CA PHE A 112 6.59 11.98 5.64
C PHE A 112 5.62 10.92 6.17
N ILE A 113 6.15 9.80 6.68
CA ILE A 113 5.34 8.75 7.33
C ILE A 113 4.62 9.32 8.54
N LEU A 114 5.31 10.04 9.41
CA LEU A 114 4.78 10.55 10.67
C LEU A 114 3.68 11.59 10.46
N VAL A 115 3.75 12.38 9.40
CA VAL A 115 2.75 13.40 9.07
C VAL A 115 1.59 12.81 8.26
N LEU A 116 1.91 12.03 7.21
CA LEU A 116 0.90 11.56 6.27
C LEU A 116 0.03 10.44 6.85
N LEU A 117 0.61 9.59 7.68
CA LEU A 117 -0.10 8.44 8.26
C LEU A 117 -1.29 8.86 9.13
N PRO A 118 -1.17 9.79 10.10
CA PRO A 118 -2.32 10.25 10.86
C PRO A 118 -3.34 11.01 9.99
N ILE A 119 -2.90 11.75 8.98
CA ILE A 119 -3.81 12.45 8.05
C ILE A 119 -4.66 11.42 7.28
N LEU A 120 -4.04 10.39 6.72
CA LEU A 120 -4.75 9.34 6.02
C LEU A 120 -5.66 8.53 6.95
N PHE A 121 -5.23 8.26 8.18
CA PHE A 121 -6.04 7.58 9.17
C PHE A 121 -7.31 8.38 9.50
N VAL A 122 -7.18 9.69 9.76
CA VAL A 122 -8.31 10.59 10.00
C VAL A 122 -9.22 10.66 8.78
N TYR A 123 -8.64 10.80 7.58
CA TYR A 123 -9.40 10.79 6.33
C TYR A 123 -10.26 9.52 6.19
N LEU A 124 -9.69 8.35 6.47
CA LEU A 124 -10.41 7.07 6.42
C LEU A 124 -11.56 6.98 7.41
N LEU A 125 -11.39 7.51 8.63
CA LEU A 125 -12.45 7.51 9.65
C LEU A 125 -13.67 8.34 9.23
N PHE A 126 -13.43 9.42 8.48
CA PHE A 126 -14.51 10.34 8.05
C PHE A 126 -15.07 10.04 6.66
N THR A 127 -14.34 9.26 5.84
CA THR A 127 -14.81 8.91 4.50
C THR A 127 -15.68 7.66 4.56
N LYS A 128 -17.00 7.86 4.50
CA LYS A 128 -17.96 6.77 4.25
C LYS A 128 -17.88 6.44 2.77
N LYS A 129 -17.42 5.24 2.44
CA LYS A 129 -17.59 4.70 1.07
C LYS A 129 -19.03 4.23 0.95
N ASP A 130 -19.86 5.00 0.26
CA ASP A 130 -21.11 4.48 -0.25
C ASP A 130 -20.79 3.49 -1.38
N PHE A 131 -20.96 2.20 -1.08
CA PHE A 131 -20.85 1.12 -2.06
C PHE A 131 -22.08 1.07 -2.97
N ASP A 132 -22.64 2.21 -3.34
CA ASP A 132 -23.61 2.24 -4.39
C ASP A 132 -22.91 1.84 -5.69
N SER A 133 -23.46 0.79 -6.29
CA SER A 133 -23.03 0.21 -7.56
C SER A 133 -23.02 1.25 -8.68
N PHE A 134 -21.96 2.02 -8.74
CA PHE A 134 -21.69 2.90 -9.86
C PHE A 134 -21.31 2.03 -11.05
N VAL A 135 -22.30 1.64 -11.82
CA VAL A 135 -22.09 1.13 -13.18
C VAL A 135 -21.65 2.33 -14.01
N LEU A 136 -20.33 2.60 -13.99
CA LEU A 136 -19.77 3.61 -14.87
C LEU A 136 -19.93 3.13 -16.31
N GLU A 137 -20.78 3.81 -17.07
CA GLU A 137 -20.72 3.70 -18.53
C GLU A 137 -19.31 4.07 -18.97
N ILE A 138 -18.66 3.15 -19.68
CA ILE A 138 -17.27 3.29 -20.12
C ILE A 138 -17.24 4.31 -21.26
N SER A 139 -17.30 5.58 -20.93
CA SER A 139 -17.03 6.68 -21.87
C SER A 139 -15.52 6.78 -22.13
N LYS A 140 -15.14 7.29 -23.31
CA LYS A 140 -13.73 7.59 -23.62
C LYS A 140 -13.08 8.51 -22.59
N SER A 141 -13.84 9.46 -22.05
CA SER A 141 -13.38 10.35 -20.98
C SER A 141 -13.07 9.59 -19.70
N THR A 142 -13.94 8.67 -19.30
CA THR A 142 -13.74 7.81 -18.11
C THR A 142 -12.51 6.92 -18.27
N TYR A 143 -12.29 6.37 -19.46
CA TYR A 143 -11.12 5.54 -19.75
C TYR A 143 -9.80 6.31 -19.61
N ILE A 144 -9.72 7.53 -20.18
CA ILE A 144 -8.53 8.39 -20.06
C ILE A 144 -8.31 8.81 -18.61
N ALA A 145 -9.36 9.21 -17.90
CA ALA A 145 -9.29 9.59 -16.51
C ALA A 145 -8.77 8.43 -15.63
N SER A 146 -9.24 7.20 -15.89
CA SER A 146 -8.76 6.01 -15.17
C SER A 146 -7.27 5.74 -15.37
N ILE A 147 -6.77 5.90 -16.60
CA ILE A 147 -5.35 5.73 -16.91
C ILE A 147 -4.50 6.78 -16.19
N LEU A 148 -4.90 8.06 -16.26
CA LEU A 148 -4.20 9.14 -15.58
C LEU A 148 -4.20 8.97 -14.06
N SER A 149 -5.35 8.61 -13.50
CA SER A 149 -5.45 8.32 -12.06
C SER A 149 -4.57 7.15 -11.67
N ALA A 150 -4.57 6.06 -12.45
CA ALA A 150 -3.71 4.90 -12.20
C ALA A 150 -2.22 5.26 -12.22
N PHE A 151 -1.80 6.16 -13.11
CA PHE A 151 -0.42 6.65 -13.16
C PHE A 151 -0.05 7.46 -11.92
N VAL A 152 -0.88 8.45 -11.55
CA VAL A 152 -0.63 9.33 -10.39
C VAL A 152 -0.66 8.53 -9.09
N ILE A 153 -1.68 7.68 -8.91
CA ILE A 153 -1.78 6.79 -7.75
C ILE A 153 -0.61 5.81 -7.73
N GLY A 154 -0.18 5.32 -8.89
CA GLY A 154 0.99 4.48 -9.03
C GLY A 154 2.27 5.15 -8.53
N ILE A 155 2.52 6.43 -8.87
CA ILE A 155 3.67 7.20 -8.35
C ILE A 155 3.61 7.29 -6.83
N TYR A 156 2.46 7.66 -6.28
CA TYR A 156 2.25 7.73 -4.84
C TYR A 156 2.48 6.36 -4.17
N ASP A 157 1.91 5.31 -4.75
CA ASP A 157 2.08 3.94 -4.27
C ASP A 157 3.55 3.52 -4.33
N GLY A 158 4.25 3.78 -5.41
CA GLY A 158 5.68 3.51 -5.57
C GLY A 158 6.53 4.20 -4.51
N PHE A 159 6.25 5.47 -4.24
CA PHE A 159 7.01 6.28 -3.29
C PHE A 159 6.76 5.88 -1.83
N TYR A 160 5.51 5.72 -1.44
CA TYR A 160 5.10 5.51 -0.05
C TYR A 160 4.20 4.26 0.15
N GLY A 161 3.10 4.16 -0.57
CA GLY A 161 2.21 3.00 -0.66
C GLY A 161 1.06 2.90 0.33
N PRO A 162 1.20 3.21 1.64
CA PRO A 162 0.11 3.02 2.59
C PRO A 162 -1.13 3.84 2.24
N GLY A 163 -2.29 3.20 2.37
CA GLY A 163 -3.57 3.83 2.05
C GLY A 163 -3.96 3.81 0.58
N THR A 164 -3.13 3.30 -0.34
CA THR A 164 -3.43 3.24 -1.78
C THR A 164 -4.70 2.45 -2.09
N GLY A 165 -4.98 1.41 -1.32
CA GLY A 165 -6.19 0.59 -1.46
C GLY A 165 -7.49 1.30 -1.07
N THR A 166 -7.42 2.55 -0.58
CA THR A 166 -8.59 3.33 -0.17
C THR A 166 -9.03 4.37 -1.18
N PHE A 167 -8.19 4.65 -2.19
CA PHE A 167 -8.49 5.51 -3.33
C PHE A 167 -9.06 4.69 -4.48
#